data_5276723fb206ce7bfb6e39c148f2d891
#
_entry.id   5276723fb206ce7bfb6e39c148f2d891
#
_cell.length_a   1.000
_cell.length_b   1.000
_cell.length_c   1.000
_cell.angle_alpha   90.00
_cell.angle_beta   90.00
_cell.angle_gamma   90.00
#
_symmetry.space_group_name_H-M   'P 1'
#
loop_
_entity.id
_entity.type
_entity.pdbx_description
1 polymer ?
#
loop_
_entity_poly.entity_id
_entity_poly.type
_entity_poly.pdbx_seq_one_letter_code
_entity_poly.pdbx_strand_id
1 'polypeptide(L)'
;MLKRSFFSDLYKYSSLPTFKFTFFLILGVSIFFTIQNIQVINALVEGNGQAINLDPSMLSSNPVYTVRDALLSSPYQASVIFLPILVSLVYSTHYQFGDDYFTQLIIPNWKVRLTGFIASSIVLSLLSTVIFSIVNAVVLLIFLDSTLKNYIEFTLFLDVTVRVVIFAIVLTLLAIFLVRVTKKSISSLIAIVLLLVITLSGILRGLSSNIENLLPLIGAKSFAFGRIEGTQTSQLYGFTLLVVEGVVFLVLIIVVEMIRMRRKNGKNIYQSYRQKI
;
A
#
# COMPACT_ATOMS: atom_id res chain seq x y z
N MET A 1 -4.60 -27.20 -7.87
CA MET A 1 -3.75 -26.30 -8.66
C MET A 1 -3.65 -24.89 -8.03
N LEU A 2 -4.75 -24.21 -7.67
CA LEU A 2 -4.71 -22.87 -7.08
C LEU A 2 -3.86 -22.79 -5.81
N LYS A 3 -4.05 -23.71 -4.85
CA LYS A 3 -3.26 -23.78 -3.62
C LYS A 3 -1.75 -23.88 -3.90
N ARG A 4 -1.33 -24.68 -4.88
CA ARG A 4 0.09 -24.81 -5.25
C ARG A 4 0.63 -23.53 -5.87
N SER A 5 -0.14 -22.87 -6.77
CA SER A 5 0.24 -21.56 -7.34
C SER A 5 0.43 -20.52 -6.25
N PHE A 6 -0.54 -20.39 -5.35
CA PHE A 6 -0.50 -19.43 -4.24
C PHE A 6 0.75 -19.60 -3.35
N PHE A 7 1.00 -20.83 -2.84
CA PHE A 7 2.15 -21.06 -1.96
C PHE A 7 3.49 -20.94 -2.68
N SER A 8 3.55 -21.33 -3.96
CA SER A 8 4.74 -21.15 -4.79
C SER A 8 5.09 -19.68 -4.95
N ASP A 9 4.10 -18.84 -5.28
CA ASP A 9 4.28 -17.40 -5.44
C ASP A 9 4.63 -16.74 -4.10
N LEU A 10 3.94 -17.12 -3.03
CA LEU A 10 4.20 -16.60 -1.68
C LEU A 10 5.64 -16.88 -1.24
N TYR A 11 6.09 -18.13 -1.36
CA TYR A 11 7.46 -18.53 -1.01
C TYR A 11 8.49 -17.82 -1.90
N LYS A 12 8.24 -17.80 -3.20
CA LYS A 12 9.12 -17.15 -4.17
C LYS A 12 9.34 -15.67 -3.81
N TYR A 13 8.27 -14.91 -3.64
CA TYR A 13 8.39 -13.46 -3.39
C TYR A 13 8.95 -13.14 -2.00
N SER A 14 8.56 -13.88 -0.96
CA SER A 14 9.11 -13.69 0.39
C SER A 14 10.59 -14.06 0.50
N SER A 15 11.08 -14.97 -0.34
CA SER A 15 12.49 -15.39 -0.34
C SER A 15 13.41 -14.45 -1.14
N LEU A 16 12.86 -13.59 -2.02
CA LEU A 16 13.66 -12.67 -2.84
C LEU A 16 14.51 -11.73 -1.98
N PRO A 17 15.81 -11.58 -2.27
CA PRO A 17 16.66 -10.59 -1.60
C PRO A 17 16.11 -9.17 -1.70
N THR A 18 15.55 -8.81 -2.86
CA THR A 18 14.89 -7.51 -3.11
C THR A 18 13.73 -7.28 -2.14
N PHE A 19 12.89 -8.30 -1.88
CA PHE A 19 11.82 -8.19 -0.90
C PHE A 19 12.37 -7.93 0.49
N LYS A 20 13.30 -8.77 0.95
CA LYS A 20 13.90 -8.67 2.29
C LYS A 20 14.56 -7.30 2.50
N PHE A 21 15.40 -6.89 1.57
CA PHE A 21 16.10 -5.60 1.67
C PHE A 21 15.11 -4.43 1.72
N THR A 22 14.15 -4.37 0.79
CA THR A 22 13.18 -3.27 0.73
C THR A 22 12.25 -3.28 1.95
N PHE A 23 11.83 -4.46 2.42
CA PHE A 23 11.00 -4.60 3.62
C PHE A 23 11.71 -4.05 4.86
N PHE A 24 12.96 -4.44 5.11
CA PHE A 24 13.71 -3.95 6.27
C PHE A 24 14.04 -2.46 6.16
N LEU A 25 14.29 -1.96 4.96
CA LEU A 25 14.47 -0.53 4.72
C LEU A 25 13.20 0.26 5.08
N ILE A 26 12.03 -0.20 4.62
CA ILE A 26 10.73 0.44 4.93
C ILE A 26 10.46 0.37 6.44
N LEU A 27 10.76 -0.77 7.07
CA LEU A 27 10.60 -0.94 8.52
C LEU A 27 11.48 0.07 9.28
N GLY A 28 12.74 0.24 8.89
CA GLY A 28 13.65 1.21 9.48
C GLY A 28 13.16 2.65 9.33
N VAL A 29 12.69 3.01 8.13
CA VAL A 29 12.07 4.33 7.88
C VAL A 29 10.80 4.52 8.70
N SER A 30 9.96 3.48 8.83
CA SER A 30 8.75 3.51 9.66
C SER A 30 9.08 3.77 11.14
N ILE A 31 10.09 3.09 11.68
CA ILE A 31 10.57 3.30 13.06
C ILE A 31 11.08 4.74 13.22
N PHE A 32 11.86 5.24 12.27
CA PHE A 32 12.35 6.60 12.30
C PHE A 32 11.22 7.63 12.36
N PHE A 33 10.20 7.51 11.51
CA PHE A 33 9.03 8.38 11.54
C PHE A 33 8.23 8.24 12.83
N THR A 34 8.14 7.03 13.40
CA THR A 34 7.50 6.83 14.69
C THR A 34 8.22 7.59 15.81
N ILE A 35 9.55 7.52 15.86
CA ILE A 35 10.35 8.22 16.87
C ILE A 35 10.21 9.73 16.71
N GLN A 36 10.28 10.26 15.49
CA GLN A 36 10.05 11.68 15.19
C GLN A 36 8.67 12.13 15.68
N ASN A 37 7.64 11.36 15.40
CA ASN A 37 6.27 11.67 15.80
C ASN A 37 6.11 11.69 17.33
N ILE A 38 6.75 10.73 18.04
CA ILE A 38 6.77 10.68 19.50
C ILE A 38 7.45 11.92 20.09
N GLN A 39 8.58 12.33 19.52
CA GLN A 39 9.29 13.51 19.98
C GLN A 39 8.41 14.78 19.89
N VAL A 40 7.68 14.92 18.77
CA VAL A 40 6.73 16.02 18.58
C VAL A 40 5.61 15.96 19.62
N ILE A 41 4.99 14.78 19.81
CA ILE A 41 3.89 14.62 20.76
C ILE A 41 4.35 14.89 22.21
N ASN A 42 5.48 14.31 22.62
CA ASN A 42 6.00 14.48 23.98
C ASN A 42 6.35 15.96 24.25
N ALA A 43 6.99 16.64 23.29
CA ALA A 43 7.31 18.06 23.42
C ALA A 43 6.05 18.95 23.55
N LEU A 44 4.98 18.59 22.83
CA LEU A 44 3.69 19.30 22.95
C LEU A 44 3.02 19.03 24.31
N VAL A 45 3.07 17.80 24.82
CA VAL A 45 2.53 17.43 26.14
C VAL A 45 3.27 18.14 27.27
N GLU A 46 4.60 18.26 27.17
CA GLU A 46 5.44 18.96 28.14
C GLU A 46 5.33 20.51 28.07
N GLY A 47 4.55 21.04 27.14
CA GLY A 47 4.41 22.49 26.93
C GLY A 47 5.60 23.15 26.22
N ASN A 48 6.55 22.35 25.73
CA ASN A 48 7.76 22.82 25.03
C ASN A 48 7.53 23.02 23.52
N GLY A 49 6.29 22.98 23.06
CA GLY A 49 5.93 23.11 21.63
C GLY A 49 6.48 24.38 20.96
N GLN A 50 6.54 25.49 21.70
CA GLN A 50 7.09 26.76 21.20
C GLN A 50 8.59 26.68 20.85
N ALA A 51 9.37 25.85 21.54
CA ALA A 51 10.80 25.66 21.29
C ALA A 51 11.08 24.97 19.93
N ILE A 52 10.09 24.26 19.38
CA ILE A 52 10.16 23.55 18.10
C ILE A 52 9.21 24.16 17.06
N ASN A 53 8.74 25.40 17.25
CA ASN A 53 7.81 26.12 16.35
C ASN A 53 6.52 25.33 16.04
N LEU A 54 6.02 24.56 17.00
CA LEU A 54 4.76 23.83 16.88
C LEU A 54 3.65 24.55 17.64
N ASP A 55 2.48 24.62 17.03
CA ASP A 55 1.30 25.18 17.64
C ASP A 55 0.72 24.15 18.64
N PRO A 56 0.57 24.51 19.93
CA PRO A 56 -0.07 23.64 20.93
C PRO A 56 -1.48 23.16 20.53
N SER A 57 -2.18 23.90 19.67
CA SER A 57 -3.50 23.50 19.16
C SER A 57 -3.46 22.27 18.24
N MET A 58 -2.28 21.83 17.81
CA MET A 58 -2.12 20.58 17.05
C MET A 58 -2.39 19.32 17.88
N LEU A 59 -2.28 19.42 19.22
CA LEU A 59 -2.75 18.34 20.09
C LEU A 59 -4.28 18.36 20.17
N SER A 60 -4.86 17.21 19.91
CA SER A 60 -6.28 17.04 20.20
C SER A 60 -6.55 17.25 21.68
N SER A 61 -7.61 17.96 22.02
CA SER A 61 -8.09 18.09 23.42
C SER A 61 -8.43 16.73 24.07
N ASN A 62 -8.61 15.70 23.25
CA ASN A 62 -8.87 14.33 23.69
C ASN A 62 -7.64 13.44 23.47
N PRO A 63 -7.02 12.91 24.55
CA PRO A 63 -5.82 12.10 24.45
C PRO A 63 -6.00 10.82 23.61
N VAL A 64 -7.21 10.27 23.55
CA VAL A 64 -7.51 9.10 22.71
C VAL A 64 -7.27 9.37 21.24
N TYR A 65 -7.61 10.57 20.75
CA TYR A 65 -7.37 10.93 19.34
C TYR A 65 -5.88 11.11 19.05
N THR A 66 -5.13 11.71 19.96
CA THR A 66 -3.68 11.85 19.86
C THR A 66 -3.00 10.48 19.77
N VAL A 67 -3.37 9.56 20.63
CA VAL A 67 -2.83 8.18 20.62
C VAL A 67 -3.24 7.44 19.34
N ARG A 68 -4.49 7.60 18.90
CA ARG A 68 -4.97 7.02 17.64
C ARG A 68 -4.16 7.52 16.44
N ASP A 69 -3.93 8.82 16.36
CA ASP A 69 -3.16 9.41 15.27
C ASP A 69 -1.68 8.99 15.32
N ALA A 70 -1.12 8.83 16.51
CA ALA A 70 0.22 8.28 16.70
C ALA A 70 0.32 6.81 16.24
N LEU A 71 -0.68 5.99 16.56
CA LEU A 71 -0.76 4.59 16.13
C LEU A 71 -0.93 4.48 14.61
N LEU A 72 -1.64 5.43 13.99
CA LEU A 72 -2.00 5.41 12.59
C LEU A 72 -0.89 5.95 11.67
N SER A 73 -0.26 7.06 12.03
CA SER A 73 0.52 7.89 11.11
C SER A 73 1.68 7.14 10.46
N SER A 74 2.51 6.46 11.23
CA SER A 74 3.69 5.77 10.70
C SER A 74 3.33 4.50 9.90
N PRO A 75 2.46 3.58 10.36
CA PRO A 75 2.01 2.45 9.54
C PRO A 75 1.27 2.89 8.28
N TYR A 76 0.50 3.98 8.35
CA TYR A 76 -0.17 4.56 7.19
C TYR A 76 0.85 5.05 6.15
N GLN A 77 1.85 5.83 6.56
CA GLN A 77 2.90 6.30 5.65
C GLN A 77 3.69 5.14 5.05
N ALA A 78 4.08 4.15 5.84
CA ALA A 78 4.77 2.95 5.37
C ALA A 78 3.94 2.19 4.34
N SER A 79 2.66 1.99 4.58
CA SER A 79 1.78 1.21 3.71
C SER A 79 1.33 1.98 2.47
N VAL A 80 1.13 3.29 2.58
CA VAL A 80 0.61 4.14 1.51
C VAL A 80 1.71 4.58 0.53
N ILE A 81 2.88 4.95 1.06
CA ILE A 81 3.97 5.49 0.24
C ILE A 81 4.91 4.38 -0.20
N PHE A 82 5.38 3.58 0.74
CA PHE A 82 6.49 2.66 0.48
C PHE A 82 6.06 1.26 0.04
N LEU A 83 4.89 0.77 0.47
CA LEU A 83 4.43 -0.56 0.09
C LEU A 83 4.19 -0.70 -1.43
N PRO A 84 3.58 0.25 -2.15
CA PRO A 84 3.46 0.18 -3.60
C PRO A 84 4.82 0.11 -4.31
N ILE A 85 5.84 0.79 -3.79
CA ILE A 85 7.21 0.73 -4.29
C ILE A 85 7.78 -0.67 -4.10
N LEU A 86 7.65 -1.26 -2.89
CA LEU A 86 8.07 -2.63 -2.60
C LEU A 86 7.39 -3.63 -3.54
N VAL A 87 6.07 -3.54 -3.67
CA VAL A 87 5.26 -4.39 -4.55
C VAL A 87 5.76 -4.28 -6.00
N SER A 88 6.00 -3.05 -6.48
CA SER A 88 6.50 -2.82 -7.83
C SER A 88 7.88 -3.46 -8.05
N LEU A 89 8.80 -3.27 -7.14
CA LEU A 89 10.15 -3.85 -7.23
C LEU A 89 10.12 -5.38 -7.22
N VAL A 90 9.37 -5.97 -6.32
CA VAL A 90 9.29 -7.43 -6.17
C VAL A 90 8.63 -8.07 -7.38
N TYR A 91 7.49 -7.55 -7.82
CA TYR A 91 6.73 -8.19 -8.90
C TYR A 91 7.25 -7.91 -10.30
N SER A 92 8.01 -6.84 -10.49
CA SER A 92 8.68 -6.59 -11.76
C SER A 92 9.79 -7.62 -12.05
N THR A 93 10.40 -8.23 -11.03
CA THR A 93 11.38 -9.31 -11.20
C THR A 93 10.80 -10.50 -11.95
N HIS A 94 9.50 -10.76 -11.81
CA HIS A 94 8.78 -11.81 -12.53
C HIS A 94 8.90 -11.68 -14.06
N TYR A 95 8.94 -10.44 -14.56
CA TYR A 95 9.09 -10.17 -16.00
C TYR A 95 10.55 -10.10 -16.45
N GLN A 96 11.46 -9.68 -15.58
CA GLN A 96 12.88 -9.50 -15.92
C GLN A 96 13.61 -10.83 -16.12
N PHE A 97 13.30 -11.84 -15.30
CA PHE A 97 13.99 -13.12 -15.32
C PHE A 97 13.28 -14.21 -16.14
N GLY A 98 12.27 -13.83 -16.93
CA GLY A 98 11.54 -14.79 -17.77
C GLY A 98 10.65 -15.78 -17.00
N ASP A 99 10.49 -15.59 -15.71
CA ASP A 99 9.69 -16.45 -14.84
C ASP A 99 8.24 -16.60 -15.31
N ASP A 100 7.70 -15.57 -15.95
CA ASP A 100 6.36 -15.60 -16.54
C ASP A 100 6.23 -16.72 -17.60
N TYR A 101 7.30 -16.97 -18.36
CA TYR A 101 7.34 -18.05 -19.34
C TYR A 101 7.35 -19.43 -18.66
N PHE A 102 8.25 -19.62 -17.68
CA PHE A 102 8.33 -20.89 -16.94
C PHE A 102 7.03 -21.20 -16.17
N THR A 103 6.46 -20.18 -15.53
CA THR A 103 5.19 -20.33 -14.81
C THR A 103 4.04 -20.71 -15.75
N GLN A 104 4.05 -20.21 -17.01
CA GLN A 104 3.06 -20.62 -18.02
C GLN A 104 3.20 -22.07 -18.44
N LEU A 105 4.42 -22.60 -18.53
CA LEU A 105 4.65 -24.01 -18.85
C LEU A 105 4.13 -24.94 -17.74
N ILE A 106 4.37 -24.58 -16.47
CA ILE A 106 3.97 -25.39 -15.32
C ILE A 106 2.47 -25.30 -15.04
N ILE A 107 1.89 -24.08 -15.14
CA ILE A 107 0.48 -23.80 -14.87
C ILE A 107 -0.12 -23.14 -16.13
N PRO A 108 -0.62 -23.93 -17.09
CA PRO A 108 -1.13 -23.37 -18.36
C PRO A 108 -2.39 -22.53 -18.17
N ASN A 109 -3.19 -22.79 -17.13
CA ASN A 109 -4.40 -22.02 -16.85
C ASN A 109 -4.06 -20.63 -16.28
N TRP A 110 -4.19 -19.60 -17.12
CA TRP A 110 -3.88 -18.21 -16.76
C TRP A 110 -4.72 -17.67 -15.60
N LYS A 111 -5.99 -18.11 -15.45
CA LYS A 111 -6.85 -17.68 -14.35
C LYS A 111 -6.29 -18.16 -13.01
N VAL A 112 -5.84 -19.41 -12.95
CA VAL A 112 -5.23 -19.98 -11.73
C VAL A 112 -3.94 -19.24 -11.37
N ARG A 113 -3.08 -18.92 -12.36
CA ARG A 113 -1.86 -18.14 -12.15
C ARG A 113 -2.16 -16.74 -11.63
N LEU A 114 -3.07 -16.03 -12.31
CA LEU A 114 -3.43 -14.67 -11.93
C LEU A 114 -4.00 -14.61 -10.52
N THR A 115 -4.93 -15.52 -10.19
CA THR A 115 -5.54 -15.57 -8.86
C THR A 115 -4.50 -15.91 -7.78
N GLY A 116 -3.62 -16.89 -8.04
CA GLY A 116 -2.53 -17.24 -7.12
C GLY A 116 -1.59 -16.04 -6.87
N PHE A 117 -1.21 -15.36 -7.92
CA PHE A 117 -0.37 -14.17 -7.89
C PHE A 117 -1.01 -13.01 -7.09
N ILE A 118 -2.27 -12.66 -7.37
CA ILE A 118 -2.97 -11.58 -6.66
C ILE A 118 -3.13 -11.95 -5.17
N ALA A 119 -3.55 -13.18 -4.88
CA ALA A 119 -3.76 -13.62 -3.51
C ALA A 119 -2.45 -13.63 -2.69
N SER A 120 -1.34 -14.12 -3.26
CA SER A 120 -0.03 -14.10 -2.58
C SER A 120 0.46 -12.67 -2.34
N SER A 121 0.23 -11.77 -3.30
CA SER A 121 0.59 -10.35 -3.19
C SER A 121 -0.17 -9.66 -2.07
N ILE A 122 -1.48 -9.88 -2.00
CA ILE A 122 -2.34 -9.31 -0.94
C ILE A 122 -1.90 -9.84 0.42
N VAL A 123 -1.63 -11.15 0.54
CA VAL A 123 -1.18 -11.74 1.82
C VAL A 123 0.16 -11.17 2.27
N LEU A 124 1.14 -11.02 1.37
CA LEU A 124 2.43 -10.41 1.71
C LEU A 124 2.27 -8.95 2.14
N SER A 125 1.44 -8.18 1.45
CA SER A 125 1.17 -6.80 1.80
C SER A 125 0.46 -6.68 3.16
N LEU A 126 -0.52 -7.54 3.42
CA LEU A 126 -1.22 -7.62 4.70
C LEU A 126 -0.24 -7.94 5.84
N LEU A 127 0.57 -8.98 5.68
CA LEU A 127 1.57 -9.36 6.70
C LEU A 127 2.57 -8.21 6.94
N SER A 128 3.06 -7.57 5.88
CA SER A 128 3.97 -6.43 6.01
C SER A 128 3.33 -5.27 6.78
N THR A 129 2.09 -4.92 6.46
CA THR A 129 1.35 -3.84 7.12
C THR A 129 1.09 -4.15 8.60
N VAL A 130 0.70 -5.37 8.91
CA VAL A 130 0.49 -5.80 10.31
C VAL A 130 1.80 -5.72 11.10
N ILE A 131 2.93 -6.14 10.51
CA ILE A 131 4.24 -6.03 11.16
C ILE A 131 4.59 -4.55 11.40
N PHE A 132 4.38 -3.67 10.42
CA PHE A 132 4.62 -2.23 10.61
C PHE A 132 3.76 -1.65 11.74
N SER A 133 2.48 -2.04 11.82
CA SER A 133 1.58 -1.60 12.89
C SER A 133 2.02 -2.12 14.26
N ILE A 134 2.43 -3.39 14.37
CA ILE A 134 2.92 -3.97 15.63
C ILE A 134 4.20 -3.26 16.08
N VAL A 135 5.16 -3.09 15.18
CA VAL A 135 6.42 -2.42 15.52
C VAL A 135 6.18 -0.97 15.96
N ASN A 136 5.30 -0.24 15.25
CA ASN A 136 4.92 1.11 15.65
C ASN A 136 4.29 1.13 17.05
N ALA A 137 3.35 0.23 17.35
CA ALA A 137 2.72 0.15 18.65
C ALA A 137 3.74 -0.16 19.78
N VAL A 138 4.68 -1.08 19.53
CA VAL A 138 5.75 -1.40 20.48
C VAL A 138 6.65 -0.18 20.74
N VAL A 139 7.05 0.54 19.69
CA VAL A 139 7.87 1.76 19.84
C VAL A 139 7.10 2.84 20.62
N LEU A 140 5.80 3.02 20.35
CA LEU A 140 4.95 3.94 21.12
C LEU A 140 4.86 3.53 22.60
N LEU A 141 4.65 2.25 22.91
CA LEU A 141 4.61 1.76 24.30
C LEU A 141 5.92 2.00 25.05
N ILE A 142 7.06 2.04 24.36
CA ILE A 142 8.37 2.26 24.99
C ILE A 142 8.61 3.76 25.22
N PHE A 143 8.40 4.60 24.19
CA PHE A 143 8.91 5.97 24.13
C PHE A 143 7.86 7.08 24.31
N LEU A 144 6.56 6.79 24.19
CA LEU A 144 5.50 7.77 24.38
C LEU A 144 5.42 8.19 25.86
N ASP A 145 4.95 9.42 26.10
CA ASP A 145 4.74 9.92 27.47
C ASP A 145 3.80 9.02 28.28
N SER A 146 4.08 8.88 29.58
CA SER A 146 3.36 7.98 30.49
C SER A 146 1.87 8.31 30.61
N THR A 147 1.50 9.58 30.47
CA THR A 147 0.11 10.04 30.55
C THR A 147 -0.71 9.55 29.36
N LEU A 148 -0.10 9.40 28.19
CA LEU A 148 -0.74 8.95 26.96
C LEU A 148 -0.70 7.41 26.79
N LYS A 149 0.28 6.71 27.38
CA LYS A 149 0.40 5.24 27.25
C LYS A 149 -0.84 4.50 27.68
N ASN A 150 -1.52 5.00 28.72
CA ASN A 150 -2.71 4.38 29.29
C ASN A 150 -3.90 4.32 28.31
N TYR A 151 -3.86 5.13 27.25
CA TYR A 151 -4.89 5.15 26.19
C TYR A 151 -4.56 4.22 25.01
N ILE A 152 -3.41 3.50 25.03
CA ILE A 152 -3.09 2.50 24.02
C ILE A 152 -3.84 1.21 24.33
N GLU A 153 -5.09 1.15 23.90
CA GLU A 153 -5.94 -0.04 24.03
C GLU A 153 -5.79 -0.97 22.83
N PHE A 154 -5.95 -2.28 23.08
CA PHE A 154 -5.92 -3.28 22.02
C PHE A 154 -7.02 -3.06 20.97
N THR A 155 -8.19 -2.63 21.39
CA THR A 155 -9.32 -2.28 20.50
C THR A 155 -8.98 -1.15 19.55
N LEU A 156 -8.33 -0.10 20.05
CA LEU A 156 -7.86 1.03 19.27
C LEU A 156 -6.78 0.62 18.26
N PHE A 157 -5.81 -0.18 18.72
CA PHE A 157 -4.76 -0.75 17.87
C PHE A 157 -5.35 -1.59 16.73
N LEU A 158 -6.34 -2.41 17.01
CA LEU A 158 -6.98 -3.28 16.02
C LEU A 158 -7.77 -2.46 14.98
N ASP A 159 -8.55 -1.46 15.44
CA ASP A 159 -9.28 -0.53 14.53
C ASP A 159 -8.34 0.17 13.56
N VAL A 160 -7.25 0.74 14.08
CA VAL A 160 -6.22 1.41 13.27
C VAL A 160 -5.57 0.46 12.28
N THR A 161 -5.16 -0.72 12.74
CA THR A 161 -4.50 -1.72 11.89
C THR A 161 -5.40 -2.17 10.75
N VAL A 162 -6.68 -2.44 11.00
CA VAL A 162 -7.65 -2.82 9.97
C VAL A 162 -7.79 -1.73 8.91
N ARG A 163 -7.87 -0.46 9.32
CA ARG A 163 -7.94 0.67 8.37
C ARG A 163 -6.73 0.73 7.46
N VAL A 164 -5.53 0.64 8.02
CA VAL A 164 -4.29 0.66 7.24
C VAL A 164 -4.18 -0.53 6.30
N VAL A 165 -4.62 -1.72 6.74
CA VAL A 165 -4.65 -2.94 5.90
C VAL A 165 -5.56 -2.75 4.68
N ILE A 166 -6.72 -2.12 4.82
CA ILE A 166 -7.62 -1.85 3.68
C ILE A 166 -6.92 -0.96 2.64
N PHE A 167 -6.26 0.11 3.07
CA PHE A 167 -5.43 0.93 2.17
C PHE A 167 -4.33 0.12 1.50
N ALA A 168 -3.61 -0.69 2.27
CA ALA A 168 -2.52 -1.52 1.77
C ALA A 168 -2.97 -2.47 0.66
N ILE A 169 -4.16 -3.08 0.79
CA ILE A 169 -4.73 -3.95 -0.23
C ILE A 169 -5.01 -3.18 -1.53
N VAL A 170 -5.67 -2.03 -1.43
CA VAL A 170 -6.04 -1.22 -2.61
C VAL A 170 -4.79 -0.74 -3.35
N LEU A 171 -3.79 -0.23 -2.61
CA LEU A 171 -2.55 0.24 -3.21
C LEU A 171 -1.67 -0.89 -3.76
N THR A 172 -1.75 -2.08 -3.17
CA THR A 172 -1.14 -3.29 -3.73
C THR A 172 -1.76 -3.64 -5.09
N LEU A 173 -3.08 -3.58 -5.21
CA LEU A 173 -3.77 -3.82 -6.49
C LEU A 173 -3.39 -2.77 -7.54
N LEU A 174 -3.31 -1.51 -7.16
CA LEU A 174 -2.81 -0.44 -8.04
C LEU A 174 -1.38 -0.73 -8.53
N ALA A 175 -0.48 -1.09 -7.61
CA ALA A 175 0.90 -1.40 -7.97
C ALA A 175 1.00 -2.61 -8.90
N ILE A 176 0.23 -3.68 -8.64
CA ILE A 176 0.14 -4.86 -9.53
C ILE A 176 -0.37 -4.45 -10.91
N PHE A 177 -1.40 -3.61 -10.98
CA PHE A 177 -1.92 -3.11 -12.25
C PHE A 177 -0.81 -2.40 -13.06
N LEU A 178 -0.11 -1.46 -12.44
CA LEU A 178 0.98 -0.71 -13.09
C LEU A 178 2.12 -1.62 -13.55
N VAL A 179 2.53 -2.57 -12.74
CA VAL A 179 3.55 -3.58 -13.12
C VAL A 179 3.08 -4.43 -14.30
N ARG A 180 1.81 -4.82 -14.33
CA ARG A 180 1.23 -5.62 -15.43
C ARG A 180 1.16 -4.85 -16.75
N VAL A 181 0.88 -3.56 -16.69
CA VAL A 181 0.84 -2.68 -17.87
C VAL A 181 2.24 -2.42 -18.40
N THR A 182 3.16 -2.00 -17.56
CA THR A 182 4.50 -1.55 -17.95
C THR A 182 5.46 -2.71 -18.23
N LYS A 183 5.34 -3.83 -17.50
CA LYS A 183 6.23 -5.03 -17.54
C LYS A 183 7.71 -4.73 -17.29
N LYS A 184 8.04 -3.52 -16.90
CA LYS A 184 9.41 -3.06 -16.65
C LYS A 184 9.48 -2.48 -15.23
N SER A 185 10.51 -2.87 -14.48
CA SER A 185 10.72 -2.42 -13.12
C SER A 185 10.79 -0.91 -13.01
N ILE A 186 11.68 -0.31 -13.80
CA ILE A 186 11.91 1.14 -13.78
C ILE A 186 10.64 1.90 -14.16
N SER A 187 9.95 1.47 -15.22
CA SER A 187 8.73 2.16 -15.69
C SER A 187 7.58 2.06 -14.70
N SER A 188 7.40 0.93 -14.02
CA SER A 188 6.38 0.78 -12.99
C SER A 188 6.70 1.60 -11.74
N LEU A 189 7.98 1.63 -11.35
CA LEU A 189 8.44 2.45 -10.22
C LEU A 189 8.23 3.95 -10.50
N ILE A 190 8.64 4.43 -11.68
CA ILE A 190 8.43 5.83 -12.10
C ILE A 190 6.94 6.17 -12.08
N ALA A 191 6.08 5.29 -12.62
CA ALA A 191 4.63 5.51 -12.64
C ALA A 191 4.05 5.64 -11.22
N ILE A 192 4.48 4.79 -10.28
CA ILE A 192 4.06 4.87 -8.87
C ILE A 192 4.55 6.15 -8.22
N VAL A 193 5.85 6.48 -8.37
CA VAL A 193 6.42 7.69 -7.78
C VAL A 193 5.76 8.94 -8.33
N LEU A 194 5.52 9.03 -9.64
CA LEU A 194 4.80 10.14 -10.27
C LEU A 194 3.37 10.26 -9.71
N LEU A 195 2.66 9.15 -9.58
CA LEU A 195 1.32 9.16 -8.99
C LEU A 195 1.33 9.65 -7.55
N LEU A 196 2.30 9.21 -6.74
CA LEU A 196 2.48 9.68 -5.36
C LEU A 196 2.80 11.18 -5.32
N VAL A 197 3.74 11.64 -6.15
CA VAL A 197 4.12 13.06 -6.20
C VAL A 197 2.94 13.93 -6.63
N ILE A 198 2.21 13.57 -7.70
CA ILE A 198 1.03 14.30 -8.16
C ILE A 198 -0.04 14.36 -7.07
N THR A 199 -0.25 13.24 -6.37
CA THR A 199 -1.26 13.16 -5.31
C THR A 199 -0.87 13.99 -4.09
N LEU A 200 0.39 13.91 -3.65
CA LEU A 200 0.86 14.60 -2.43
C LEU A 200 1.17 16.08 -2.65
N SER A 201 1.45 16.51 -3.89
CA SER A 201 1.76 17.91 -4.22
C SER A 201 0.56 18.85 -4.17
N GLY A 202 -0.66 18.32 -4.15
CA GLY A 202 -1.88 19.13 -4.20
C GLY A 202 -2.12 19.84 -5.55
N ILE A 203 -1.34 19.52 -6.59
CA ILE A 203 -1.52 20.11 -7.94
C ILE A 203 -2.95 19.88 -8.46
N LEU A 204 -3.51 18.72 -8.18
CA LEU A 204 -4.87 18.39 -8.62
C LEU A 204 -5.94 19.22 -7.93
N ARG A 205 -5.70 19.69 -6.70
CA ARG A 205 -6.59 20.61 -5.99
C ARG A 205 -6.72 21.93 -6.72
N GLY A 206 -5.62 22.42 -7.32
CA GLY A 206 -5.62 23.62 -8.15
C GLY A 206 -6.44 23.47 -9.44
N LEU A 207 -6.61 22.24 -9.96
CA LEU A 207 -7.42 21.94 -11.13
C LEU A 207 -8.89 21.71 -10.74
N SER A 208 -9.14 20.83 -9.77
CA SER A 208 -10.48 20.51 -9.26
C SER A 208 -10.36 19.73 -7.94
N SER A 209 -11.02 20.22 -6.89
CA SER A 209 -11.12 19.51 -5.62
C SER A 209 -11.86 18.16 -5.75
N ASN A 210 -12.80 18.05 -6.69
CA ASN A 210 -13.51 16.80 -6.94
C ASN A 210 -12.60 15.71 -7.50
N ILE A 211 -11.68 16.06 -8.39
CA ILE A 211 -10.69 15.12 -8.94
C ILE A 211 -9.71 14.66 -7.86
N GLU A 212 -9.24 15.59 -7.03
CA GLU A 212 -8.37 15.27 -5.91
C GLU A 212 -9.04 14.29 -4.92
N ASN A 213 -10.32 14.51 -4.61
CA ASN A 213 -11.09 13.66 -3.72
C ASN A 213 -11.39 12.26 -4.28
N LEU A 214 -11.21 12.03 -5.57
CA LEU A 214 -11.31 10.71 -6.19
C LEU A 214 -10.03 9.88 -6.05
N LEU A 215 -8.92 10.46 -5.63
CA LEU A 215 -7.68 9.72 -5.47
C LEU A 215 -7.64 8.98 -4.13
N PRO A 216 -7.15 7.71 -4.10
CA PRO A 216 -7.16 6.88 -2.89
C PRO A 216 -6.44 7.54 -1.72
N LEU A 217 -5.33 8.23 -1.97
CA LEU A 217 -4.50 8.84 -0.94
C LEU A 217 -5.14 10.05 -0.27
N ILE A 218 -6.02 10.77 -0.96
CA ILE A 218 -6.62 12.01 -0.47
C ILE A 218 -8.10 11.79 -0.14
N GLY A 219 -8.88 11.30 -1.09
CA GLY A 219 -10.32 11.12 -0.90
C GLY A 219 -10.67 10.11 0.20
N ALA A 220 -9.86 9.07 0.34
CA ALA A 220 -10.07 8.07 1.37
C ALA A 220 -9.33 8.36 2.69
N LYS A 221 -8.55 9.45 2.78
CA LYS A 221 -7.82 9.82 4.00
C LYS A 221 -8.75 9.97 5.21
N SER A 222 -9.98 10.44 4.99
CA SER A 222 -11.03 10.54 6.02
C SER A 222 -11.40 9.18 6.63
N PHE A 223 -11.26 8.09 5.90
CA PHE A 223 -11.46 6.74 6.44
C PHE A 223 -10.38 6.37 7.46
N ALA A 224 -9.11 6.72 7.20
CA ALA A 224 -8.03 6.43 8.11
C ALA A 224 -8.08 7.32 9.36
N PHE A 225 -8.07 8.64 9.16
CA PHE A 225 -7.92 9.64 10.23
C PHE A 225 -9.24 10.11 10.85
N GLY A 226 -10.40 9.74 10.33
CA GLY A 226 -11.69 10.26 10.74
C GLY A 226 -11.97 11.63 10.12
N ARG A 227 -12.58 12.55 10.88
CA ARG A 227 -12.79 13.92 10.42
C ARG A 227 -11.45 14.66 10.35
N ILE A 228 -11.07 15.07 9.16
CA ILE A 228 -9.97 15.99 8.94
C ILE A 228 -10.62 17.39 8.85
N GLU A 229 -10.17 18.30 9.69
CA GLU A 229 -10.61 19.70 9.62
C GLU A 229 -10.38 20.26 8.21
N GLY A 230 -11.41 20.87 7.65
CA GLY A 230 -11.37 21.42 6.29
C GLY A 230 -11.70 20.46 5.15
N THR A 231 -11.96 19.16 5.41
CA THR A 231 -12.48 18.24 4.40
C THR A 231 -13.94 17.92 4.65
N GLN A 232 -14.78 18.02 3.59
CA GLN A 232 -16.20 17.65 3.65
C GLN A 232 -16.44 16.14 3.53
N THR A 233 -15.36 15.34 3.38
CA THR A 233 -15.45 13.89 3.14
C THR A 233 -15.73 13.14 4.43
N SER A 234 -16.80 12.37 4.43
CA SER A 234 -17.15 11.49 5.55
C SER A 234 -16.29 10.23 5.57
N GLN A 235 -16.15 9.59 6.72
CA GLN A 235 -15.47 8.33 6.88
C GLN A 235 -16.07 7.23 5.98
N LEU A 236 -17.40 7.21 5.84
CA LEU A 236 -18.12 6.28 4.97
C LEU A 236 -17.78 6.50 3.49
N TYR A 237 -17.66 7.77 3.07
CA TYR A 237 -17.23 8.10 1.71
C TYR A 237 -15.82 7.55 1.43
N GLY A 238 -14.85 7.77 2.35
CA GLY A 238 -13.51 7.26 2.20
C GLY A 238 -13.44 5.73 2.09
N PHE A 239 -14.22 5.02 2.90
CA PHE A 239 -14.33 3.56 2.82
C PHE A 239 -14.92 3.10 1.48
N THR A 240 -16.04 3.71 1.07
CA THR A 240 -16.72 3.38 -0.20
C THR A 240 -15.79 3.62 -1.39
N LEU A 241 -15.05 4.72 -1.38
CA LEU A 241 -14.07 5.05 -2.42
C LEU A 241 -13.00 3.95 -2.53
N LEU A 242 -12.41 3.52 -1.41
CA LEU A 242 -11.40 2.44 -1.40
C LEU A 242 -11.95 1.13 -1.95
N VAL A 243 -13.18 0.77 -1.59
CA VAL A 243 -13.82 -0.45 -2.11
C VAL A 243 -14.01 -0.36 -3.63
N VAL A 244 -14.53 0.76 -4.12
CA VAL A 244 -14.75 0.97 -5.56
C VAL A 244 -13.41 0.93 -6.31
N GLU A 245 -12.39 1.62 -5.84
CA GLU A 245 -11.05 1.62 -6.44
C GLU A 245 -10.41 0.23 -6.44
N GLY A 246 -10.52 -0.50 -5.34
CA GLY A 246 -10.04 -1.89 -5.25
C GLY A 246 -10.68 -2.78 -6.31
N VAL A 247 -12.01 -2.67 -6.49
CA VAL A 247 -12.74 -3.40 -7.54
C VAL A 247 -12.29 -2.97 -8.94
N VAL A 248 -12.16 -1.66 -9.18
CA VAL A 248 -11.70 -1.12 -10.47
C VAL A 248 -10.30 -1.64 -10.82
N PHE A 249 -9.34 -1.58 -9.89
CA PHE A 249 -7.98 -2.09 -10.16
C PHE A 249 -7.99 -3.60 -10.41
N LEU A 250 -8.78 -4.37 -9.68
CA LEU A 250 -8.91 -5.80 -9.90
C LEU A 250 -9.47 -6.11 -11.31
N VAL A 251 -10.51 -5.40 -11.74
CA VAL A 251 -11.07 -5.53 -13.09
C VAL A 251 -10.03 -5.14 -14.14
N LEU A 252 -9.32 -4.04 -13.96
CA LEU A 252 -8.27 -3.59 -14.87
C LEU A 252 -7.13 -4.64 -15.01
N ILE A 253 -6.70 -5.26 -13.91
CA ILE A 253 -5.71 -6.35 -13.93
C ILE A 253 -6.22 -7.52 -14.78
N ILE A 254 -7.46 -7.93 -14.59
CA ILE A 254 -8.08 -9.04 -15.36
C ILE A 254 -8.16 -8.68 -16.85
N VAL A 255 -8.60 -7.48 -17.18
CA VAL A 255 -8.70 -6.99 -18.57
C VAL A 255 -7.33 -6.97 -19.26
N VAL A 256 -6.31 -6.44 -18.61
CA VAL A 256 -4.94 -6.42 -19.15
C VAL A 256 -4.45 -7.84 -19.44
N GLU A 257 -4.70 -8.79 -18.54
CA GLU A 257 -4.28 -10.18 -18.74
C GLU A 257 -5.07 -10.86 -19.86
N MET A 258 -6.38 -10.62 -19.98
CA MET A 258 -7.20 -11.14 -21.09
C MET A 258 -6.71 -10.63 -22.46
N ILE A 259 -6.44 -9.34 -22.59
CA ILE A 259 -5.92 -8.74 -23.83
C ILE A 259 -4.57 -9.38 -24.18
N ARG A 260 -3.71 -9.59 -23.20
CA ARG A 260 -2.41 -10.22 -23.36
C ARG A 260 -2.53 -11.65 -23.90
N MET A 261 -3.45 -12.44 -23.36
CA MET A 261 -3.67 -13.81 -23.79
C MET A 261 -4.22 -13.89 -25.21
N ARG A 262 -5.15 -13.01 -25.58
CA ARG A 262 -5.67 -12.94 -26.95
C ARG A 262 -4.56 -12.63 -27.97
N ARG A 263 -3.66 -11.69 -27.66
CA ARG A 263 -2.52 -11.35 -28.55
C ARG A 263 -1.52 -12.51 -28.71
N LYS A 264 -1.27 -13.31 -27.64
CA LYS A 264 -0.40 -14.49 -27.74
C LYS A 264 -1.01 -15.58 -28.61
N ASN A 265 -2.29 -15.87 -28.45
CA ASN A 265 -2.99 -16.88 -29.24
C ASN A 265 -3.03 -16.49 -30.73
N GLY A 266 -3.24 -15.22 -31.07
CA GLY A 266 -3.19 -14.73 -32.44
C GLY A 266 -1.81 -14.95 -33.10
N LYS A 267 -0.71 -14.66 -32.38
CA LYS A 267 0.65 -14.86 -32.91
C LYS A 267 0.98 -16.34 -33.14
N ASN A 268 0.54 -17.23 -32.28
CA ASN A 268 0.76 -18.67 -32.44
C ASN A 268 0.03 -19.22 -33.68
N ILE A 269 -1.16 -18.73 -33.98
CA ILE A 269 -1.92 -19.06 -35.18
C ILE A 269 -1.15 -18.63 -36.43
N TYR A 270 -0.65 -17.38 -36.45
CA TYR A 270 0.13 -16.87 -37.61
C TYR A 270 1.45 -17.64 -37.84
N GLN A 271 2.15 -18.03 -36.78
CA GLN A 271 3.38 -18.83 -36.90
C GLN A 271 3.08 -20.26 -37.39
N SER A 272 1.98 -20.87 -36.96
CA SER A 272 1.54 -22.16 -37.46
C SER A 272 1.18 -22.14 -38.94
N TYR A 273 0.60 -21.06 -39.45
CA TYR A 273 0.35 -20.89 -40.88
C TYR A 273 1.64 -20.70 -41.71
N ARG A 274 2.62 -19.97 -41.16
CA ARG A 274 3.92 -19.71 -41.84
C ARG A 274 4.81 -20.95 -41.97
N GLN A 275 4.64 -21.93 -41.09
CA GLN A 275 5.38 -23.21 -41.14
C GLN A 275 4.73 -24.24 -42.06
N LYS A 276 3.54 -23.98 -42.59
CA LYS A 276 2.82 -24.86 -43.54
C LYS A 276 2.90 -24.42 -45.00
N ILE A 277 3.53 -23.29 -45.26
CA ILE A 277 3.90 -22.78 -46.58
C ILE A 277 5.40 -22.96 -46.80
#